data_be7a73bf8b059e35e6085f6ca3cf3fef
#
_entry.id   be7a73bf8b059e35e6085f6ca3cf3fef
#
_cell.length_a   1.000
_cell.length_b   1.000
_cell.length_c   1.000
_cell.angle_alpha   90.00
_cell.angle_beta   90.00
_cell.angle_gamma   90.00
#
_symmetry.space_group_name_H-M   'P 1'
#
loop_
_entity.id
_entity.type
_entity.pdbx_description
1 polymer ?
#
loop_
_entity_poly.entity_id
_entity_poly.type
_entity_poly.pdbx_seq_one_letter_code
_entity_poly.pdbx_strand_id
1 'polypeptide(L)'
;MIIISRHSRFLIFILIALFVGKAEARDVYVKLSGGTNYNIGITDGNLTMTDAEGRLANLGDSTHISVAGSNVNIMEHSFAMPVRISGPGLLKFAGKTYRGVFLITQRGGLLNVVELENYLCGVLPAEVGASWHEQALRAQAITARTYVLRQSLNRAEKGYDVVDTDADQVYKGAGVETAKTNKAVSSTAGCVLTYGNELAQTYFHSDSGGYTANIKDVWGRDVPYLIGVPEVVNYKSPVSAWNARFSSEKIRGVVRKITGSDVGDIKEIQVSDVDEGGRAINMTFIGTNGTQTVKASQFRLNLDPRTLKSTMFTPSGGAFNANNNSTANGLVGAQRSKNQNSDLTFEEEQGIAKMTANGVFTTTELMDMLTNPNKQKNYYKTGLERSARQKIQLPTQPRLNKYGYSIEKVGNEFVFYGRGWGHGVGMCQWGAMAMAEQGWTAEQILTHYYPGTVIKRFK
;
A
#
# COMPACT_ATOMS: atom_id res chain seq x y z
N MET A 1 -63.55 -7.50 21.79
CA MET A 1 -62.55 -6.57 22.37
C MET A 1 -61.28 -7.37 22.55
N ILE A 2 -60.38 -7.33 21.54
CA ILE A 2 -59.11 -8.07 21.54
C ILE A 2 -58.01 -7.04 21.47
N ILE A 3 -57.20 -6.96 22.55
CA ILE A 3 -56.03 -6.11 22.64
C ILE A 3 -54.87 -6.91 22.09
N ILE A 4 -54.26 -6.42 20.98
CA ILE A 4 -53.02 -6.96 20.44
C ILE A 4 -51.86 -6.06 20.86
N SER A 5 -51.03 -6.64 21.73
CA SER A 5 -49.76 -6.05 22.14
C SER A 5 -48.74 -6.02 21.01
N ARG A 6 -48.19 -4.82 20.76
CA ARG A 6 -47.05 -4.58 19.83
C ARG A 6 -45.72 -4.87 20.55
N HIS A 7 -45.07 -5.96 20.17
CA HIS A 7 -43.61 -6.10 20.32
C HIS A 7 -43.06 -6.64 19.00
N SER A 8 -42.66 -5.74 18.13
CA SER A 8 -41.95 -6.09 16.90
C SER A 8 -40.46 -6.03 17.16
N ARG A 9 -39.83 -7.18 17.31
CA ARG A 9 -38.38 -7.35 17.24
C ARG A 9 -38.01 -7.32 15.76
N PHE A 10 -37.24 -6.32 15.36
CA PHE A 10 -36.61 -6.29 14.03
C PHE A 10 -35.54 -7.37 13.97
N LEU A 11 -35.87 -8.53 13.39
CA LEU A 11 -34.89 -9.47 12.84
C LEU A 11 -34.59 -9.00 11.42
N ILE A 12 -33.39 -8.51 11.21
CA ILE A 12 -32.86 -8.28 9.85
C ILE A 12 -32.43 -9.65 9.32
N PHE A 13 -33.29 -10.28 8.52
CA PHE A 13 -32.92 -11.40 7.66
C PHE A 13 -32.16 -10.84 6.45
N ILE A 14 -30.87 -11.14 6.36
CA ILE A 14 -30.11 -10.97 5.13
C ILE A 14 -30.57 -12.08 4.18
N LEU A 15 -31.47 -11.74 3.30
CA LEU A 15 -31.87 -12.59 2.18
C LEU A 15 -30.77 -12.53 1.12
N ILE A 16 -29.94 -13.56 1.01
CA ILE A 16 -29.03 -13.72 -0.14
C ILE A 16 -29.89 -14.16 -1.31
N ALA A 17 -30.38 -13.19 -2.07
CA ALA A 17 -31.00 -13.44 -3.36
C ALA A 17 -29.91 -13.58 -4.42
N LEU A 18 -29.79 -14.78 -4.99
CA LEU A 18 -29.07 -15.04 -6.24
C LEU A 18 -29.77 -14.30 -7.39
N PHE A 19 -29.38 -13.07 -7.68
CA PHE A 19 -29.74 -12.37 -8.90
C PHE A 19 -28.53 -12.31 -9.83
N VAL A 20 -28.63 -12.99 -10.95
CA VAL A 20 -27.85 -12.70 -12.17
C VAL A 20 -28.40 -11.37 -12.71
N GLY A 21 -27.80 -10.28 -12.29
CA GLY A 21 -28.21 -8.95 -12.71
C GLY A 21 -27.08 -7.95 -12.38
N LYS A 22 -26.80 -7.03 -13.29
CA LYS A 22 -25.88 -5.87 -13.22
C LYS A 22 -25.27 -5.66 -11.83
N ALA A 23 -23.92 -5.61 -11.76
CA ALA A 23 -23.23 -5.23 -10.52
C ALA A 23 -23.97 -4.05 -9.91
N GLU A 24 -24.59 -4.23 -8.74
CA GLU A 24 -25.23 -3.11 -8.04
C GLU A 24 -24.14 -2.10 -7.73
N ALA A 25 -24.39 -0.84 -8.12
CA ALA A 25 -23.48 0.26 -7.86
C ALA A 25 -23.33 0.39 -6.34
N ARG A 26 -22.15 0.07 -5.82
CA ARG A 26 -21.85 0.17 -4.39
C ARG A 26 -21.29 1.56 -4.09
N ASP A 27 -21.88 2.25 -3.15
CA ASP A 27 -21.39 3.51 -2.62
C ASP A 27 -20.21 3.31 -1.67
N VAL A 28 -19.23 4.21 -1.76
CA VAL A 28 -18.10 4.36 -0.86
C VAL A 28 -18.29 5.64 -0.05
N TYR A 29 -18.13 5.53 1.26
CA TYR A 29 -18.22 6.63 2.21
C TYR A 29 -16.81 7.12 2.52
N VAL A 30 -16.39 8.21 1.86
CA VAL A 30 -15.06 8.79 1.99
C VAL A 30 -15.10 9.97 2.97
N LYS A 31 -14.37 9.85 4.09
CA LYS A 31 -14.26 10.96 5.04
C LYS A 31 -13.32 12.04 4.49
N LEU A 32 -13.85 13.23 4.25
CA LEU A 32 -13.12 14.39 3.78
C LEU A 32 -12.64 15.31 4.91
N SER A 33 -13.43 15.44 5.96
CA SER A 33 -13.12 16.31 7.09
C SER A 33 -13.88 15.90 8.35
N GLY A 34 -13.23 16.08 9.49
CA GLY A 34 -13.86 15.96 10.83
C GLY A 34 -14.11 17.34 11.49
N GLY A 35 -13.97 18.44 10.76
CA GLY A 35 -14.23 19.79 11.27
C GLY A 35 -15.71 20.04 11.54
N THR A 36 -16.00 21.24 12.01
CA THR A 36 -17.36 21.70 12.35
C THR A 36 -17.87 22.80 11.43
N ASN A 37 -17.05 23.25 10.49
CA ASN A 37 -17.41 24.32 9.54
C ASN A 37 -17.00 23.91 8.12
N TYR A 38 -17.94 24.02 7.17
CA TYR A 38 -17.76 23.64 5.78
C TYR A 38 -18.27 24.71 4.85
N ASN A 39 -17.47 25.11 3.86
CA ASN A 39 -17.94 25.89 2.70
C ASN A 39 -18.13 24.91 1.54
N ILE A 40 -19.35 24.69 1.15
CA ILE A 40 -19.75 23.76 0.09
C ILE A 40 -20.33 24.56 -1.08
N GLY A 41 -19.98 24.18 -2.29
CA GLY A 41 -20.52 24.74 -3.52
C GLY A 41 -20.78 23.66 -4.56
N ILE A 42 -21.23 24.10 -5.74
CA ILE A 42 -21.49 23.25 -6.90
C ILE A 42 -20.95 23.90 -8.18
N THR A 43 -20.65 23.10 -9.20
CA THR A 43 -20.15 23.63 -10.49
C THR A 43 -21.25 24.14 -11.39
N ASP A 44 -22.45 23.57 -11.26
CA ASP A 44 -23.60 23.90 -12.09
C ASP A 44 -24.90 23.68 -11.32
N GLY A 45 -25.88 24.57 -11.48
CA GLY A 45 -27.17 24.54 -10.80
C GLY A 45 -27.09 24.88 -9.31
N ASN A 46 -28.07 24.44 -8.55
CA ASN A 46 -28.20 24.70 -7.13
C ASN A 46 -27.99 23.44 -6.28
N LEU A 47 -27.45 23.63 -5.09
CA LEU A 47 -27.37 22.61 -4.04
C LEU A 47 -28.79 22.40 -3.45
N THR A 48 -29.14 21.15 -3.26
CA THR A 48 -30.31 20.72 -2.50
C THR A 48 -29.87 19.96 -1.27
N MET A 49 -30.57 20.16 -0.16
CA MET A 49 -30.29 19.49 1.10
C MET A 49 -31.52 18.72 1.56
N THR A 50 -31.29 17.54 2.15
CA THR A 50 -32.32 16.78 2.87
C THR A 50 -31.74 16.40 4.24
N ASP A 51 -32.49 16.62 5.32
CA ASP A 51 -32.11 16.27 6.67
C ASP A 51 -32.73 14.91 7.12
N ALA A 52 -32.41 14.50 8.36
CA ALA A 52 -32.92 13.25 8.94
C ALA A 52 -34.46 13.19 9.05
N GLU A 53 -35.12 14.34 9.10
CA GLU A 53 -36.60 14.46 9.21
C GLU A 53 -37.25 14.55 7.82
N GLY A 54 -36.46 14.53 6.75
CA GLY A 54 -36.95 14.63 5.37
C GLY A 54 -37.23 16.08 4.94
N ARG A 55 -36.82 17.10 5.71
CA ARG A 55 -36.95 18.50 5.31
C ARG A 55 -36.02 18.78 4.15
N LEU A 56 -36.57 19.43 3.13
CA LEU A 56 -35.85 19.83 1.92
C LEU A 56 -35.54 21.32 1.95
N ALA A 57 -34.32 21.70 1.53
CA ALA A 57 -33.95 23.10 1.33
C ALA A 57 -33.13 23.28 0.05
N ASN A 58 -33.36 24.38 -0.65
CA ASN A 58 -32.50 24.86 -1.73
C ASN A 58 -31.47 25.81 -1.12
N LEU A 59 -30.17 25.53 -1.35
CA LEU A 59 -29.05 26.24 -0.73
C LEU A 59 -28.34 27.21 -1.71
N GLY A 60 -28.87 27.38 -2.93
CA GLY A 60 -28.17 28.13 -3.98
C GLY A 60 -26.97 27.38 -4.54
N ASP A 61 -26.05 28.11 -5.17
CA ASP A 61 -24.84 27.56 -5.78
C ASP A 61 -23.70 27.33 -4.77
N SER A 62 -23.81 27.90 -3.57
CA SER A 62 -22.84 27.73 -2.48
C SER A 62 -23.48 28.06 -1.13
N THR A 63 -22.95 27.44 -0.07
CA THR A 63 -23.43 27.64 1.29
C THR A 63 -22.32 27.43 2.34
N HIS A 64 -22.47 28.13 3.46
CA HIS A 64 -21.72 27.89 4.67
C HIS A 64 -22.50 27.01 5.63
N ILE A 65 -21.87 26.02 6.18
CA ILE A 65 -22.45 25.02 7.09
C ILE A 65 -21.65 24.99 8.37
N SER A 66 -22.34 25.10 9.52
CA SER A 66 -21.71 24.85 10.82
C SER A 66 -22.39 23.68 11.53
N VAL A 67 -21.59 22.89 12.26
CA VAL A 67 -22.06 21.73 13.03
C VAL A 67 -22.12 22.10 14.51
N ALA A 68 -23.27 21.89 15.16
CA ALA A 68 -23.49 22.13 16.57
C ALA A 68 -24.21 20.93 17.21
N GLY A 69 -23.48 20.11 17.95
CA GLY A 69 -24.01 18.88 18.58
C GLY A 69 -24.52 17.89 17.53
N SER A 70 -25.80 17.55 17.58
CA SER A 70 -26.49 16.65 16.63
C SER A 70 -27.09 17.37 15.43
N ASN A 71 -26.90 18.68 15.31
CA ASN A 71 -27.52 19.50 14.29
C ASN A 71 -26.48 20.14 13.37
N VAL A 72 -26.96 20.47 12.16
CA VAL A 72 -26.27 21.26 11.16
C VAL A 72 -27.00 22.59 11.02
N ASN A 73 -26.29 23.69 11.18
CA ASN A 73 -26.84 25.03 10.97
C ASN A 73 -26.43 25.55 9.61
N ILE A 74 -27.42 26.01 8.84
CA ILE A 74 -27.26 26.59 7.51
C ILE A 74 -28.06 27.88 7.50
N MET A 75 -27.39 29.01 7.27
CA MET A 75 -28.00 30.35 7.45
C MET A 75 -28.59 30.44 8.88
N GLU A 76 -29.88 30.76 9.01
CA GLU A 76 -30.58 30.91 10.31
C GLU A 76 -31.36 29.66 10.73
N HIS A 77 -31.20 28.55 9.97
CA HIS A 77 -31.95 27.31 10.20
C HIS A 77 -31.10 26.20 10.76
N SER A 78 -31.69 25.40 11.66
CA SER A 78 -31.06 24.19 12.25
C SER A 78 -31.74 22.93 11.72
N PHE A 79 -30.92 21.98 11.27
CA PHE A 79 -31.34 20.70 10.65
C PHE A 79 -30.76 19.51 11.39
N ALA A 80 -31.57 18.46 11.57
CA ALA A 80 -31.14 17.24 12.25
C ALA A 80 -30.20 16.39 11.38
N MET A 81 -29.10 15.90 11.96
CA MET A 81 -28.20 14.95 11.26
C MET A 81 -28.81 13.54 11.16
N PRO A 82 -28.49 12.77 10.09
CA PRO A 82 -27.59 13.12 8.97
C PRO A 82 -28.21 14.11 7.98
N VAL A 83 -27.36 14.97 7.42
CA VAL A 83 -27.75 15.91 6.36
C VAL A 83 -27.09 15.50 5.05
N ARG A 84 -27.90 15.27 4.02
CA ARG A 84 -27.47 14.93 2.65
C ARG A 84 -27.53 16.16 1.77
N ILE A 85 -26.45 16.44 1.02
CA ILE A 85 -26.34 17.56 0.10
C ILE A 85 -26.02 17.02 -1.29
N SER A 86 -26.77 17.43 -2.28
CA SER A 86 -26.65 17.01 -3.67
C SER A 86 -26.98 18.14 -4.64
N GLY A 87 -26.75 17.90 -5.92
CA GLY A 87 -27.12 18.81 -6.99
C GLY A 87 -26.78 18.25 -8.36
N PRO A 88 -27.13 18.94 -9.47
CA PRO A 88 -26.93 18.43 -10.83
C PRO A 88 -25.47 18.45 -11.27
N GLY A 89 -24.63 19.33 -10.72
CA GLY A 89 -23.21 19.45 -11.04
C GLY A 89 -22.29 18.71 -10.10
N LEU A 90 -20.97 18.92 -10.23
CA LEU A 90 -19.99 18.41 -9.28
C LEU A 90 -20.00 19.28 -8.00
N LEU A 91 -19.99 18.60 -6.86
CA LEU A 91 -19.90 19.28 -5.56
C LEU A 91 -18.51 19.85 -5.34
N LYS A 92 -18.39 21.01 -4.69
CA LYS A 92 -17.11 21.67 -4.37
C LYS A 92 -16.88 21.70 -2.87
N PHE A 93 -15.68 21.32 -2.46
CA PHE A 93 -15.20 21.44 -1.09
C PHE A 93 -13.67 21.55 -1.07
N ALA A 94 -13.14 22.48 -0.26
CA ALA A 94 -11.70 22.67 -0.06
C ALA A 94 -10.88 22.75 -1.37
N GLY A 95 -11.40 23.47 -2.38
CA GLY A 95 -10.76 23.67 -3.68
C GLY A 95 -10.79 22.46 -4.64
N LYS A 96 -11.48 21.39 -4.26
CA LYS A 96 -11.64 20.18 -5.08
C LYS A 96 -13.10 20.04 -5.53
N THR A 97 -13.31 19.22 -6.58
CA THR A 97 -14.64 18.85 -7.09
C THR A 97 -14.90 17.35 -6.90
N TYR A 98 -16.15 17.00 -6.64
CA TYR A 98 -16.54 15.64 -6.27
C TYR A 98 -17.81 15.19 -7.00
N ARG A 99 -17.81 13.91 -7.44
CA ARG A 99 -19.03 13.22 -7.87
C ARG A 99 -19.82 12.74 -6.66
N GLY A 100 -21.05 12.31 -6.89
CA GLY A 100 -21.91 11.77 -5.84
C GLY A 100 -22.51 12.85 -4.95
N VAL A 101 -22.58 12.62 -3.66
CA VAL A 101 -23.22 13.53 -2.71
C VAL A 101 -22.34 13.76 -1.48
N PHE A 102 -22.59 14.86 -0.77
CA PHE A 102 -22.03 15.03 0.57
C PHE A 102 -23.03 14.59 1.63
N LEU A 103 -22.52 13.93 2.65
CA LEU A 103 -23.26 13.50 3.82
C LEU A 103 -22.56 14.03 5.08
N ILE A 104 -23.28 14.76 5.91
CA ILE A 104 -22.76 15.23 7.19
C ILE A 104 -23.37 14.38 8.29
N THR A 105 -22.52 13.71 9.07
CA THR A 105 -22.93 12.83 10.14
C THR A 105 -22.21 13.16 11.45
N GLN A 106 -22.81 12.83 12.57
CA GLN A 106 -22.21 13.06 13.88
C GLN A 106 -20.90 12.29 14.09
N ARG A 107 -20.80 11.04 13.57
CA ARG A 107 -19.62 10.18 13.72
C ARG A 107 -18.56 10.43 12.64
N GLY A 108 -18.98 10.61 11.41
CA GLY A 108 -18.08 10.69 10.25
C GLY A 108 -17.60 12.11 9.92
N GLY A 109 -18.30 13.16 10.35
CA GLY A 109 -18.09 14.51 9.87
C GLY A 109 -18.62 14.69 8.47
N LEU A 110 -17.89 15.40 7.60
CA LEU A 110 -18.22 15.56 6.18
C LEU A 110 -17.69 14.37 5.38
N LEU A 111 -18.59 13.62 4.78
CA LEU A 111 -18.32 12.48 3.91
C LEU A 111 -18.68 12.82 2.46
N ASN A 112 -17.91 12.29 1.51
CA ASN A 112 -18.34 12.15 0.13
C ASN A 112 -18.85 10.71 -0.06
N VAL A 113 -20.12 10.58 -0.41
CA VAL A 113 -20.76 9.30 -0.75
C VAL A 113 -20.78 9.22 -2.26
N VAL A 114 -20.02 8.27 -2.81
CA VAL A 114 -19.75 8.18 -4.24
C VAL A 114 -19.71 6.72 -4.68
N GLU A 115 -20.21 6.45 -5.86
CA GLU A 115 -20.15 5.12 -6.47
C GLU A 115 -18.70 4.65 -6.61
N LEU A 116 -18.45 3.36 -6.34
CA LEU A 116 -17.11 2.75 -6.22
C LEU A 116 -16.20 3.03 -7.43
N GLU A 117 -16.69 2.85 -8.65
CA GLU A 117 -15.84 3.08 -9.83
C GLU A 117 -15.54 4.57 -10.03
N ASN A 118 -16.48 5.46 -9.70
CA ASN A 118 -16.25 6.91 -9.68
C ASN A 118 -15.27 7.34 -8.58
N TYR A 119 -15.30 6.69 -7.41
CA TYR A 119 -14.27 6.86 -6.38
C TYR A 119 -12.89 6.53 -6.91
N LEU A 120 -12.74 5.38 -7.57
CA LEU A 120 -11.47 4.92 -8.14
C LEU A 120 -10.94 5.85 -9.25
N CYS A 121 -11.81 6.51 -10.01
CA CYS A 121 -11.40 7.54 -10.97
C CYS A 121 -10.72 8.73 -10.29
N GLY A 122 -11.09 9.06 -9.06
CA GLY A 122 -10.45 10.12 -8.26
C GLY A 122 -9.24 9.66 -7.44
N VAL A 123 -9.06 8.35 -7.25
CA VAL A 123 -7.93 7.73 -6.55
C VAL A 123 -6.78 7.42 -7.49
N LEU A 124 -7.04 6.74 -8.59
CA LEU A 124 -6.00 6.18 -9.46
C LEU A 124 -4.97 7.22 -9.94
N PRO A 125 -5.37 8.39 -10.50
CA PRO A 125 -4.41 9.42 -10.90
C PRO A 125 -3.76 10.18 -9.74
N ALA A 126 -4.29 10.04 -8.53
CA ALA A 126 -3.73 10.64 -7.32
C ALA A 126 -2.64 9.77 -6.67
N GLU A 127 -2.74 8.45 -6.84
CA GLU A 127 -1.81 7.45 -6.32
C GLU A 127 -0.63 7.19 -7.26
N VAL A 128 -0.90 7.14 -8.58
CA VAL A 128 0.10 6.81 -9.60
C VAL A 128 0.07 7.81 -10.76
N GLY A 129 1.15 7.91 -11.51
CA GLY A 129 1.23 8.79 -12.66
C GLY A 129 0.20 8.41 -13.75
N ALA A 130 -0.62 9.36 -14.19
CA ALA A 130 -1.63 9.13 -15.23
C ALA A 130 -1.03 8.66 -16.58
N SER A 131 0.27 8.94 -16.81
CA SER A 131 1.01 8.50 -18.01
C SER A 131 1.49 7.05 -17.95
N TRP A 132 1.39 6.38 -16.80
CA TRP A 132 1.93 5.04 -16.59
C TRP A 132 1.36 3.99 -17.56
N HIS A 133 2.06 2.85 -17.70
CA HIS A 133 1.66 1.77 -18.59
C HIS A 133 0.27 1.22 -18.20
N GLU A 134 -0.56 0.87 -19.19
CA GLU A 134 -1.95 0.45 -18.98
C GLU A 134 -2.06 -0.73 -18.00
N GLN A 135 -1.16 -1.71 -18.08
CA GLN A 135 -1.21 -2.89 -17.19
C GLN A 135 -0.90 -2.53 -15.73
N ALA A 136 -0.01 -1.57 -15.47
CA ALA A 136 0.26 -1.05 -14.14
C ALA A 136 -0.97 -0.29 -13.58
N LEU A 137 -1.61 0.55 -14.40
CA LEU A 137 -2.85 1.25 -14.02
C LEU A 137 -3.98 0.25 -13.71
N ARG A 138 -4.12 -0.81 -14.49
CA ARG A 138 -5.11 -1.89 -14.26
C ARG A 138 -4.82 -2.64 -12.96
N ALA A 139 -3.55 -2.99 -12.70
CA ALA A 139 -3.14 -3.63 -11.44
C ALA A 139 -3.46 -2.72 -10.23
N GLN A 140 -3.13 -1.43 -10.32
CA GLN A 140 -3.44 -0.46 -9.27
C GLN A 140 -4.96 -0.30 -9.06
N ALA A 141 -5.76 -0.28 -10.13
CA ALA A 141 -7.22 -0.17 -10.02
C ALA A 141 -7.84 -1.38 -9.29
N ILE A 142 -7.40 -2.61 -9.62
CA ILE A 142 -7.85 -3.84 -8.94
C ILE A 142 -7.42 -3.84 -7.47
N THR A 143 -6.17 -3.44 -7.20
CA THR A 143 -5.62 -3.31 -5.84
C THR A 143 -6.42 -2.30 -5.01
N ALA A 144 -6.64 -1.09 -5.55
CA ALA A 144 -7.37 -0.03 -4.86
C ALA A 144 -8.84 -0.39 -4.60
N ARG A 145 -9.50 -1.04 -5.57
CA ARG A 145 -10.88 -1.53 -5.42
C ARG A 145 -10.98 -2.56 -4.31
N THR A 146 -10.08 -3.54 -4.31
CA THR A 146 -10.07 -4.59 -3.27
C THR A 146 -9.81 -4.00 -1.89
N TYR A 147 -8.89 -3.03 -1.81
CA TYR A 147 -8.58 -2.33 -0.56
C TYR A 147 -9.80 -1.65 0.04
N VAL A 148 -10.47 -0.77 -0.72
CA VAL A 148 -11.61 -0.02 -0.19
C VAL A 148 -12.77 -0.93 0.20
N LEU A 149 -13.04 -1.97 -0.58
CA LEU A 149 -14.07 -2.95 -0.26
C LEU A 149 -13.75 -3.73 1.02
N ARG A 150 -12.49 -4.10 1.23
CA ARG A 150 -12.04 -4.75 2.47
C ARG A 150 -12.13 -3.79 3.66
N GLN A 151 -11.75 -2.52 3.50
CA GLN A 151 -11.84 -1.52 4.56
C GLN A 151 -13.28 -1.24 4.98
N SER A 152 -14.21 -1.20 4.04
CA SER A 152 -15.62 -1.02 4.33
C SER A 152 -16.16 -2.12 5.26
N LEU A 153 -15.74 -3.38 5.07
CA LEU A 153 -16.09 -4.48 5.98
C LEU A 153 -15.49 -4.29 7.39
N ASN A 154 -14.26 -3.78 7.46
CA ASN A 154 -13.55 -3.62 8.73
C ASN A 154 -14.00 -2.38 9.53
N ARG A 155 -14.68 -1.43 8.89
CA ARG A 155 -15.01 -0.11 9.47
C ARG A 155 -16.50 0.20 9.52
N ALA A 156 -17.36 -0.79 9.42
CA ALA A 156 -18.81 -0.61 9.45
C ALA A 156 -19.30 0.25 10.64
N GLU A 157 -18.63 0.15 11.80
CA GLU A 157 -18.98 0.93 13.00
C GLU A 157 -18.46 2.37 13.00
N LYS A 158 -17.52 2.73 12.12
CA LYS A 158 -16.93 4.09 12.08
C LYS A 158 -17.80 5.11 11.39
N GLY A 159 -18.77 4.66 10.59
CA GLY A 159 -19.65 5.50 9.78
C GLY A 159 -18.96 6.06 8.52
N TYR A 160 -17.80 5.55 8.14
CA TYR A 160 -17.09 5.79 6.86
C TYR A 160 -16.19 4.61 6.51
N ASP A 161 -15.91 4.43 5.21
CA ASP A 161 -15.08 3.32 4.73
C ASP A 161 -13.59 3.67 4.74
N VAL A 162 -13.24 4.85 4.23
CA VAL A 162 -11.86 5.33 4.06
C VAL A 162 -11.75 6.83 4.34
N VAL A 163 -10.50 7.29 4.56
CA VAL A 163 -10.15 8.72 4.55
C VAL A 163 -9.48 9.08 3.22
N ASP A 164 -9.52 10.36 2.83
CA ASP A 164 -9.02 10.88 1.54
C ASP A 164 -7.50 11.13 1.50
N THR A 165 -6.74 10.56 2.45
CA THR A 165 -5.31 10.80 2.65
C THR A 165 -4.49 9.52 2.50
N ASP A 166 -3.15 9.66 2.57
CA ASP A 166 -2.18 8.56 2.58
C ASP A 166 -2.29 7.58 3.77
N ALA A 167 -3.17 7.86 4.72
CA ALA A 167 -3.54 6.91 5.77
C ALA A 167 -4.40 5.74 5.24
N ASP A 168 -5.12 5.95 4.13
CA ASP A 168 -5.84 4.92 3.37
C ASP A 168 -5.46 4.99 1.89
N GLN A 169 -6.13 5.84 1.12
CA GLN A 169 -5.87 6.08 -0.31
C GLN A 169 -6.03 7.57 -0.62
N VAL A 170 -5.09 8.13 -1.34
CA VAL A 170 -5.17 9.55 -1.73
C VAL A 170 -6.33 9.74 -2.70
N TYR A 171 -7.39 10.40 -2.24
CA TYR A 171 -8.56 10.72 -3.04
C TYR A 171 -8.65 12.23 -3.30
N LYS A 172 -8.64 12.63 -4.55
CA LYS A 172 -8.66 14.04 -4.95
C LYS A 172 -9.96 14.48 -5.67
N GLY A 173 -10.96 13.59 -5.67
CA GLY A 173 -12.24 13.85 -6.33
C GLY A 173 -12.14 13.84 -7.86
N ALA A 174 -13.10 14.47 -8.53
CA ALA A 174 -13.25 14.41 -9.99
C ALA A 174 -12.25 15.29 -10.77
N GLY A 175 -11.66 16.30 -10.13
CA GLY A 175 -10.79 17.27 -10.82
C GLY A 175 -9.46 16.71 -11.32
N VAL A 176 -9.07 15.47 -10.91
CA VAL A 176 -7.81 14.82 -11.31
C VAL A 176 -8.01 13.70 -12.33
N GLU A 177 -9.25 13.41 -12.69
CA GLU A 177 -9.58 12.33 -13.60
C GLU A 177 -8.95 12.52 -14.98
N THR A 178 -8.50 11.43 -15.58
CA THR A 178 -8.01 11.41 -16.98
C THR A 178 -8.65 10.27 -17.76
N ALA A 179 -8.78 10.43 -19.08
CA ALA A 179 -9.35 9.39 -19.94
C ALA A 179 -8.60 8.04 -19.80
N LYS A 180 -7.27 8.08 -19.65
CA LYS A 180 -6.43 6.88 -19.53
C LYS A 180 -6.65 6.15 -18.22
N THR A 181 -6.68 6.86 -17.10
CA THR A 181 -6.95 6.26 -15.79
C THR A 181 -8.39 5.76 -15.66
N ASN A 182 -9.36 6.53 -16.17
CA ASN A 182 -10.77 6.11 -16.20
C ASN A 182 -10.97 4.85 -17.07
N LYS A 183 -10.23 4.70 -18.19
CA LYS A 183 -10.22 3.49 -18.99
C LYS A 183 -9.68 2.29 -18.20
N ALA A 184 -8.60 2.46 -17.42
CA ALA A 184 -8.06 1.38 -16.59
C ALA A 184 -9.06 0.94 -15.51
N VAL A 185 -9.75 1.88 -14.87
CA VAL A 185 -10.82 1.60 -13.90
C VAL A 185 -11.96 0.84 -14.57
N SER A 186 -12.53 1.37 -15.67
CA SER A 186 -13.69 0.77 -16.34
C SER A 186 -13.38 -0.61 -16.94
N SER A 187 -12.19 -0.81 -17.51
CA SER A 187 -11.77 -2.09 -18.09
C SER A 187 -11.54 -3.19 -17.05
N THR A 188 -11.41 -2.83 -15.78
CA THR A 188 -11.28 -3.73 -14.62
C THR A 188 -12.48 -3.67 -13.67
N ALA A 189 -13.59 -3.06 -14.10
CA ALA A 189 -14.76 -2.89 -13.25
C ALA A 189 -15.22 -4.19 -12.60
N GLY A 190 -15.45 -4.12 -11.27
CA GLY A 190 -15.82 -5.26 -10.45
C GLY A 190 -14.71 -6.30 -10.22
N CYS A 191 -13.51 -6.18 -10.82
CA CYS A 191 -12.39 -7.10 -10.56
C CYS A 191 -11.76 -6.81 -9.20
N VAL A 192 -11.64 -7.85 -8.37
CA VAL A 192 -11.02 -7.81 -7.03
C VAL A 192 -10.07 -8.98 -6.83
N LEU A 193 -9.14 -8.83 -5.90
CA LEU A 193 -8.29 -9.92 -5.42
C LEU A 193 -8.95 -10.64 -4.24
N THR A 194 -8.95 -11.97 -4.29
CA THR A 194 -9.42 -12.82 -3.20
C THR A 194 -8.34 -13.81 -2.80
N TYR A 195 -8.32 -14.17 -1.52
CA TYR A 195 -7.58 -15.32 -0.99
C TYR A 195 -8.57 -16.28 -0.37
N GLY A 196 -8.66 -17.48 -0.94
CA GLY A 196 -9.80 -18.36 -0.66
C GLY A 196 -11.12 -17.70 -1.07
N ASN A 197 -12.05 -17.55 -0.12
CA ASN A 197 -13.37 -16.93 -0.35
C ASN A 197 -13.49 -15.49 0.17
N GLU A 198 -12.39 -14.92 0.70
CA GLU A 198 -12.41 -13.57 1.25
C GLU A 198 -11.70 -12.55 0.34
N LEU A 199 -12.12 -11.29 0.42
CA LEU A 199 -11.38 -10.17 -0.17
C LEU A 199 -9.98 -10.10 0.44
N ALA A 200 -8.94 -10.03 -0.39
CA ALA A 200 -7.57 -9.90 0.07
C ALA A 200 -7.31 -8.53 0.72
N GLN A 201 -6.34 -8.47 1.62
CA GLN A 201 -5.79 -7.20 2.12
C GLN A 201 -4.73 -6.74 1.11
N THR A 202 -5.04 -5.73 0.32
CA THR A 202 -4.21 -5.30 -0.81
C THR A 202 -3.51 -3.98 -0.50
N TYR A 203 -2.55 -4.03 0.43
CA TYR A 203 -1.68 -2.88 0.71
C TYR A 203 -0.73 -2.63 -0.46
N PHE A 204 -0.38 -1.37 -0.69
CA PHE A 204 0.57 -0.96 -1.71
C PHE A 204 1.39 0.23 -1.23
N HIS A 205 2.50 0.48 -1.86
CA HIS A 205 3.43 1.56 -1.51
C HIS A 205 4.18 2.04 -2.75
N SER A 206 4.79 3.22 -2.66
CA SER A 206 5.43 3.85 -3.82
C SER A 206 6.60 3.02 -4.36
N ASP A 207 7.60 2.72 -3.53
CA ASP A 207 8.83 2.05 -3.94
C ASP A 207 9.37 1.15 -2.81
N SER A 208 9.57 -0.12 -3.11
CA SER A 208 10.07 -1.12 -2.16
C SER A 208 11.54 -0.93 -1.78
N GLY A 209 12.32 -0.28 -2.64
CA GLY A 209 13.77 -0.22 -2.52
C GLY A 209 14.49 -1.51 -2.94
N GLY A 210 13.83 -2.40 -3.70
CA GLY A 210 14.36 -3.63 -4.27
C GLY A 210 13.78 -4.93 -3.68
N TYR A 211 13.06 -4.84 -2.56
CA TYR A 211 12.39 -5.98 -1.92
C TYR A 211 11.19 -5.51 -1.11
N THR A 212 10.04 -6.15 -1.25
CA THR A 212 8.86 -5.82 -0.43
C THR A 212 9.01 -6.38 0.98
N ALA A 213 8.20 -5.91 1.91
CA ALA A 213 8.26 -6.31 3.31
C ALA A 213 7.21 -7.37 3.65
N ASN A 214 7.55 -8.30 4.54
CA ASN A 214 6.57 -9.17 5.17
C ASN A 214 5.72 -8.35 6.15
N ILE A 215 4.39 -8.47 6.07
CA ILE A 215 3.46 -7.76 6.95
C ILE A 215 3.73 -8.06 8.44
N LYS A 216 4.21 -9.28 8.76
CA LYS A 216 4.54 -9.69 10.12
C LYS A 216 5.65 -8.83 10.73
N ASP A 217 6.68 -8.49 9.94
CA ASP A 217 7.80 -7.69 10.40
C ASP A 217 7.41 -6.23 10.59
N VAL A 218 6.52 -5.71 9.74
CA VAL A 218 6.07 -4.31 9.79
C VAL A 218 4.98 -4.09 10.84
N TRP A 219 3.93 -4.94 10.88
CA TRP A 219 2.74 -4.73 11.71
C TRP A 219 2.43 -5.88 12.68
N GLY A 220 3.24 -6.95 12.72
CA GLY A 220 3.08 -8.05 13.67
C GLY A 220 1.92 -8.99 13.37
N ARG A 221 1.31 -8.90 12.19
CA ARG A 221 0.22 -9.78 11.73
C ARG A 221 0.75 -10.79 10.73
N ASP A 222 0.23 -12.01 10.76
CA ASP A 222 0.58 -13.04 9.79
C ASP A 222 -0.51 -13.14 8.72
N VAL A 223 -0.15 -12.87 7.46
CA VAL A 223 -1.05 -12.94 6.30
C VAL A 223 -0.31 -13.69 5.18
N PRO A 224 -0.77 -14.88 4.77
CA PRO A 224 0.00 -15.81 3.94
C PRO A 224 0.47 -15.27 2.59
N TYR A 225 -0.23 -14.28 2.02
CA TYR A 225 0.06 -13.67 0.73
C TYR A 225 0.67 -12.26 0.83
N LEU A 226 0.93 -11.76 2.04
CA LEU A 226 1.63 -10.48 2.29
C LEU A 226 3.03 -10.75 2.85
N ILE A 227 3.77 -11.56 2.14
CA ILE A 227 5.18 -11.87 2.38
C ILE A 227 6.09 -10.92 1.61
N GLY A 228 7.35 -10.84 2.01
CA GLY A 228 8.38 -10.15 1.23
C GLY A 228 8.63 -10.87 -0.09
N VAL A 229 8.72 -10.09 -1.19
CA VAL A 229 9.09 -10.60 -2.52
C VAL A 229 10.14 -9.69 -3.15
N PRO A 230 11.10 -10.24 -3.91
CA PRO A 230 12.10 -9.43 -4.62
C PRO A 230 11.47 -8.66 -5.78
N GLU A 231 12.02 -7.49 -6.10
CA GLU A 231 11.74 -6.85 -7.37
C GLU A 231 12.44 -7.61 -8.49
N VAL A 232 11.66 -8.11 -9.45
CA VAL A 232 12.16 -8.96 -10.54
C VAL A 232 12.60 -8.16 -11.77
N VAL A 233 12.32 -6.86 -11.80
CA VAL A 233 12.71 -5.94 -12.86
C VAL A 233 13.47 -4.76 -12.24
N ASN A 234 14.63 -4.45 -12.82
CA ASN A 234 15.37 -3.26 -12.43
C ASN A 234 14.66 -2.00 -12.91
N TYR A 235 14.47 -1.05 -12.02
CA TYR A 235 13.91 0.26 -12.34
C TYR A 235 14.62 1.37 -11.58
N LYS A 236 14.42 2.59 -12.02
CA LYS A 236 14.87 3.79 -11.33
C LYS A 236 13.69 4.67 -11.01
N SER A 237 13.40 4.85 -9.74
CA SER A 237 12.39 5.78 -9.25
C SER A 237 13.05 7.07 -8.74
N PRO A 238 12.27 8.15 -8.56
CA PRO A 238 12.77 9.38 -7.92
C PRO A 238 13.28 9.18 -6.48
N VAL A 239 12.98 8.03 -5.87
CA VAL A 239 13.33 7.68 -4.49
C VAL A 239 14.15 6.40 -4.39
N SER A 240 14.79 5.97 -5.49
CA SER A 240 15.71 4.82 -5.50
C SER A 240 16.90 4.99 -4.57
N ALA A 241 17.27 6.25 -4.23
CA ALA A 241 18.21 6.57 -3.19
C ALA A 241 17.81 7.89 -2.52
N TRP A 242 17.95 7.96 -1.20
CA TRP A 242 17.68 9.17 -0.42
C TRP A 242 18.56 9.22 0.82
N ASN A 243 18.70 10.42 1.38
CA ASN A 243 19.25 10.63 2.71
C ASN A 243 18.33 11.53 3.54
N ALA A 244 18.43 11.41 4.86
CA ALA A 244 17.67 12.19 5.82
C ALA A 244 18.52 12.47 7.06
N ARG A 245 18.43 13.69 7.59
CA ARG A 245 19.15 14.11 8.78
C ARG A 245 18.17 14.50 9.88
N PHE A 246 18.46 14.05 11.09
CA PHE A 246 17.66 14.39 12.28
C PHE A 246 18.58 14.66 13.46
N SER A 247 18.24 15.65 14.27
CA SER A 247 18.95 15.94 15.50
C SER A 247 18.77 14.80 16.51
N SER A 248 19.81 14.57 17.32
CA SER A 248 19.81 13.60 18.42
C SER A 248 18.63 13.84 19.36
N GLU A 249 18.31 15.11 19.66
CA GLU A 249 17.20 15.51 20.51
C GLU A 249 15.84 15.08 19.95
N LYS A 250 15.57 15.33 18.65
CA LYS A 250 14.34 14.91 17.97
C LYS A 250 14.17 13.39 18.03
N ILE A 251 15.24 12.65 17.75
CA ILE A 251 15.25 11.18 17.80
C ILE A 251 14.98 10.69 19.23
N ARG A 252 15.67 11.25 20.25
CA ARG A 252 15.46 10.94 21.67
C ARG A 252 14.00 11.16 22.08
N GLY A 253 13.39 12.28 21.65
CA GLY A 253 11.98 12.56 21.92
C GLY A 253 11.04 11.52 21.35
N VAL A 254 11.32 11.03 20.13
CA VAL A 254 10.55 9.96 19.48
C VAL A 254 10.71 8.63 20.20
N VAL A 255 11.94 8.24 20.55
CA VAL A 255 12.21 7.00 21.29
C VAL A 255 11.49 7.01 22.63
N ARG A 256 11.59 8.13 23.39
CA ARG A 256 10.87 8.31 24.66
C ARG A 256 9.35 8.20 24.48
N LYS A 257 8.79 8.80 23.43
CA LYS A 257 7.36 8.71 23.12
C LYS A 257 6.90 7.28 22.87
N ILE A 258 7.72 6.46 22.18
CA ILE A 258 7.38 5.08 21.84
C ILE A 258 7.55 4.14 23.05
N THR A 259 8.64 4.31 23.81
CA THR A 259 9.04 3.36 24.86
C THR A 259 8.61 3.76 26.27
N GLY A 260 8.25 5.03 26.48
CA GLY A 260 8.04 5.61 27.82
C GLY A 260 9.34 5.90 28.59
N SER A 261 10.52 5.55 28.03
CA SER A 261 11.83 5.65 28.70
C SER A 261 12.76 6.63 27.99
N ASP A 262 13.55 7.37 28.74
CA ASP A 262 14.52 8.33 28.22
C ASP A 262 15.93 7.74 28.21
N VAL A 263 16.46 7.49 27.02
CA VAL A 263 17.83 6.96 26.82
C VAL A 263 18.94 7.97 27.12
N GLY A 264 18.60 9.24 27.40
CA GLY A 264 19.57 10.31 27.53
C GLY A 264 20.16 10.73 26.18
N ASP A 265 21.41 11.23 26.19
CA ASP A 265 22.08 11.64 24.95
C ASP A 265 22.44 10.42 24.11
N ILE A 266 21.90 10.35 22.90
CA ILE A 266 22.13 9.20 22.01
C ILE A 266 23.57 9.21 21.52
N LYS A 267 24.28 8.14 21.82
CA LYS A 267 25.66 7.89 21.38
C LYS A 267 25.68 7.15 20.06
N GLU A 268 24.81 6.17 19.91
CA GLU A 268 24.78 5.27 18.76
C GLU A 268 23.36 4.82 18.45
N ILE A 269 23.07 4.62 17.17
CA ILE A 269 21.85 4.00 16.66
C ILE A 269 22.26 2.80 15.81
N GLN A 270 21.79 1.61 16.15
CA GLN A 270 22.06 0.38 15.42
C GLN A 270 20.78 -0.11 14.76
N VAL A 271 20.89 -0.58 13.51
CA VAL A 271 19.91 -1.46 12.91
C VAL A 271 20.20 -2.86 13.42
N SER A 272 19.41 -3.34 14.38
CA SER A 272 19.70 -4.56 15.13
C SER A 272 19.08 -5.81 14.54
N ASP A 273 18.13 -5.66 13.62
CA ASP A 273 17.45 -6.77 12.96
C ASP A 273 16.92 -6.33 11.59
N VAL A 274 17.03 -7.20 10.60
CA VAL A 274 16.62 -6.95 9.21
C VAL A 274 15.85 -8.13 8.64
N ASP A 275 14.95 -7.84 7.68
CA ASP A 275 14.27 -8.87 6.89
C ASP A 275 15.17 -9.45 5.77
N GLU A 276 14.64 -10.41 5.01
CA GLU A 276 15.33 -11.06 3.89
C GLU A 276 15.81 -10.07 2.81
N GLY A 277 15.10 -8.96 2.64
CA GLY A 277 15.45 -7.88 1.71
C GLY A 277 16.49 -6.90 2.25
N GLY A 278 16.87 -7.01 3.54
CA GLY A 278 17.75 -6.08 4.24
C GLY A 278 17.05 -4.84 4.82
N ARG A 279 15.73 -4.84 4.88
CA ARG A 279 14.92 -3.79 5.49
C ARG A 279 14.99 -3.90 7.01
N ALA A 280 15.22 -2.78 7.69
CA ALA A 280 15.26 -2.74 9.15
C ALA A 280 13.91 -3.15 9.77
N ILE A 281 13.94 -4.17 10.63
CA ILE A 281 12.82 -4.60 11.48
C ILE A 281 12.91 -3.91 12.82
N ASN A 282 14.07 -3.98 13.48
CA ASN A 282 14.33 -3.38 14.78
C ASN A 282 15.53 -2.43 14.73
N MET A 283 15.45 -1.38 15.54
CA MET A 283 16.51 -0.40 15.75
C MET A 283 16.78 -0.27 17.23
N THR A 284 18.06 -0.26 17.61
CA THR A 284 18.52 -0.11 18.98
C THR A 284 19.21 1.25 19.17
N PHE A 285 18.73 2.01 20.15
CA PHE A 285 19.20 3.34 20.49
C PHE A 285 19.99 3.27 21.80
N ILE A 286 21.29 3.56 21.73
CA ILE A 286 22.22 3.49 22.85
C ILE A 286 22.53 4.92 23.30
N GLY A 287 22.21 5.26 24.52
CA GLY A 287 22.39 6.59 25.09
C GLY A 287 23.08 6.58 26.44
N THR A 288 23.17 7.78 27.05
CA THR A 288 23.84 7.96 28.38
C THR A 288 23.06 7.32 29.53
N ASN A 289 21.75 7.16 29.38
CA ASN A 289 20.88 6.64 30.46
C ASN A 289 20.38 5.21 30.17
N GLY A 290 20.96 4.55 29.17
CA GLY A 290 20.63 3.16 28.83
C GLY A 290 20.33 2.95 27.37
N THR A 291 19.68 1.82 27.07
CA THR A 291 19.44 1.34 25.72
C THR A 291 17.97 0.99 25.54
N GLN A 292 17.41 1.35 24.38
CA GLN A 292 16.04 1.00 23.98
C GLN A 292 16.02 0.43 22.57
N THR A 293 15.20 -0.59 22.35
CA THR A 293 14.95 -1.18 21.03
C THR A 293 13.50 -0.93 20.62
N VAL A 294 13.29 -0.44 19.42
CA VAL A 294 11.97 -0.14 18.87
C VAL A 294 11.84 -0.72 17.44
N LYS A 295 10.61 -1.00 17.01
CA LYS A 295 10.36 -1.37 15.62
C LYS A 295 10.70 -0.20 14.69
N ALA A 296 11.47 -0.46 13.64
CA ALA A 296 11.86 0.55 12.66
C ALA A 296 10.64 1.22 11.99
N SER A 297 9.56 0.46 11.75
CA SER A 297 8.30 0.98 11.22
C SER A 297 7.63 1.99 12.17
N GLN A 298 7.59 1.70 13.47
CA GLN A 298 7.06 2.63 14.48
C GLN A 298 7.93 3.87 14.62
N PHE A 299 9.26 3.69 14.65
CA PHE A 299 10.20 4.80 14.68
C PHE A 299 9.99 5.74 13.49
N ARG A 300 9.95 5.19 12.26
CA ARG A 300 9.73 5.97 11.05
C ARG A 300 8.43 6.79 11.12
N LEU A 301 7.31 6.16 11.49
CA LEU A 301 6.00 6.81 11.55
C LEU A 301 5.93 7.94 12.59
N ASN A 302 6.63 7.80 13.73
CA ASN A 302 6.65 8.81 14.78
C ASN A 302 7.69 9.91 14.55
N LEU A 303 8.74 9.65 13.76
CA LEU A 303 9.78 10.64 13.49
C LEU A 303 9.35 11.62 12.41
N ASP A 304 9.22 11.17 11.19
CA ASP A 304 8.71 11.90 10.03
C ASP A 304 8.72 10.98 8.79
N PRO A 305 7.60 10.35 8.41
CA PRO A 305 7.55 9.39 7.31
C PRO A 305 7.71 10.03 5.91
N ARG A 306 7.67 11.36 5.80
CA ARG A 306 7.91 12.07 4.53
C ARG A 306 9.40 12.29 4.30
N THR A 307 10.17 12.54 5.36
CA THR A 307 11.62 12.72 5.31
C THR A 307 12.33 11.38 5.42
N LEU A 308 12.00 10.54 6.42
CA LEU A 308 12.49 9.16 6.55
C LEU A 308 11.60 8.23 5.70
N LYS A 309 11.90 8.18 4.39
CA LYS A 309 10.96 7.65 3.38
C LYS A 309 10.62 6.17 3.53
N SER A 310 11.54 5.35 3.99
CA SER A 310 11.36 3.91 4.20
C SER A 310 12.20 3.43 5.40
N THR A 311 12.12 2.15 5.71
CA THR A 311 13.03 1.45 6.64
C THR A 311 14.08 0.61 5.90
N MET A 312 14.19 0.75 4.57
CA MET A 312 15.23 0.14 3.75
C MET A 312 16.49 1.01 3.82
N PHE A 313 17.15 0.97 4.98
CA PHE A 313 18.38 1.73 5.20
C PHE A 313 19.59 1.07 4.51
N THR A 314 20.63 1.86 4.26
CA THR A 314 21.91 1.40 3.75
C THR A 314 23.02 1.83 4.72
N PRO A 315 24.07 1.01 4.93
CA PRO A 315 25.21 1.40 5.73
C PRO A 315 25.86 2.69 5.22
N SER A 316 26.37 3.52 6.13
CA SER A 316 27.09 4.76 5.80
C SER A 316 28.33 4.46 4.96
N GLY A 317 28.63 5.31 3.98
CA GLY A 317 29.81 5.24 3.11
C GLY A 317 29.69 4.33 1.88
N GLY A 318 28.57 3.66 1.68
CA GLY A 318 28.29 2.97 0.43
C GLY A 318 27.79 3.93 -0.64
N ALA A 319 28.70 4.51 -1.44
CA ALA A 319 28.31 4.92 -2.78
C ALA A 319 27.68 3.68 -3.43
N PHE A 320 26.35 3.67 -3.56
CA PHE A 320 25.65 2.67 -4.35
C PHE A 320 26.14 2.85 -5.78
N ASN A 321 27.13 2.06 -6.20
CA ASN A 321 27.38 1.88 -7.60
C ASN A 321 26.13 1.23 -8.16
N ALA A 322 25.28 2.05 -8.79
CA ALA A 322 24.12 1.60 -9.55
C ALA A 322 24.51 0.58 -10.65
N ASN A 323 25.81 0.41 -10.89
CA ASN A 323 26.40 -0.54 -11.83
C ASN A 323 26.57 -1.97 -11.27
N ASN A 324 26.36 -2.22 -9.96
CA ASN A 324 26.46 -3.58 -9.42
C ASN A 324 25.13 -4.36 -9.46
N ASN A 325 24.04 -3.76 -9.96
CA ASN A 325 22.80 -4.47 -10.25
C ASN A 325 22.74 -5.04 -11.69
N SER A 326 23.88 -5.11 -12.39
CA SER A 326 23.93 -5.56 -13.79
C SER A 326 24.06 -7.09 -13.95
N THR A 327 23.52 -7.92 -13.06
CA THR A 327 23.55 -9.37 -13.23
C THR A 327 22.22 -10.10 -12.95
N ALA A 328 21.08 -9.41 -13.08
CA ALA A 328 19.79 -10.10 -13.15
C ALA A 328 19.17 -10.08 -14.56
N ASN A 329 19.95 -9.72 -15.59
CA ASN A 329 19.48 -9.78 -16.98
C ASN A 329 19.82 -11.15 -17.59
N GLY A 330 18.87 -12.03 -17.60
CA GLY A 330 18.91 -13.25 -18.38
C GLY A 330 18.22 -14.42 -17.69
N LEU A 331 16.97 -14.62 -18.01
CA LEU A 331 16.12 -15.78 -17.80
C LEU A 331 14.87 -15.52 -16.91
N VAL A 332 14.07 -14.54 -17.26
CA VAL A 332 12.66 -14.50 -16.85
C VAL A 332 11.79 -14.38 -18.09
N GLY A 333 11.74 -15.44 -18.85
CA GLY A 333 10.86 -15.64 -20.00
C GLY A 333 10.22 -17.03 -20.01
N ALA A 334 10.22 -17.74 -18.90
CA ALA A 334 9.55 -19.03 -18.82
C ALA A 334 8.46 -18.95 -17.75
N GLN A 335 7.22 -19.13 -18.21
CA GLN A 335 6.06 -19.38 -17.35
C GLN A 335 6.43 -20.35 -16.23
N ARG A 336 6.39 -19.88 -14.96
CA ARG A 336 6.30 -20.79 -13.83
C ARG A 336 4.92 -21.45 -13.85
N SER A 337 4.82 -22.56 -14.59
CA SER A 337 3.86 -23.58 -14.21
C SER A 337 4.33 -24.13 -12.85
N LYS A 338 3.41 -24.19 -11.88
CA LYS A 338 3.63 -24.87 -10.60
C LYS A 338 4.10 -26.30 -10.85
N ASN A 339 5.40 -26.53 -10.87
CA ASN A 339 5.98 -27.85 -10.62
C ASN A 339 6.47 -27.84 -9.17
N GLN A 340 5.66 -28.45 -8.32
CA GLN A 340 5.87 -28.67 -6.88
C GLN A 340 6.94 -29.74 -6.60
N ASN A 341 8.09 -29.77 -7.30
CA ASN A 341 9.09 -30.83 -7.11
C ASN A 341 10.54 -30.35 -7.22
N SER A 342 10.89 -29.11 -6.87
CA SER A 342 12.30 -28.77 -6.67
C SER A 342 12.62 -28.76 -5.18
N ASP A 343 13.49 -29.68 -4.73
CA ASP A 343 14.03 -29.74 -3.36
C ASP A 343 15.09 -28.66 -3.07
N LEU A 344 15.14 -27.60 -3.87
CA LEU A 344 16.08 -26.50 -3.71
C LEU A 344 15.61 -25.48 -2.68
N THR A 345 16.53 -25.05 -1.83
CA THR A 345 16.32 -23.85 -1.02
C THR A 345 16.40 -22.58 -1.91
N PHE A 346 15.87 -21.48 -1.45
CA PHE A 346 15.95 -20.19 -2.15
C PHE A 346 17.42 -19.78 -2.44
N GLU A 347 18.34 -20.06 -1.51
CA GLU A 347 19.77 -19.79 -1.67
C GLU A 347 20.40 -20.66 -2.79
N GLU A 348 19.97 -21.90 -2.90
CA GLU A 348 20.42 -22.82 -3.96
C GLU A 348 19.89 -22.37 -5.33
N GLU A 349 18.64 -21.88 -5.43
CA GLU A 349 18.09 -21.30 -6.66
C GLU A 349 18.85 -20.05 -7.10
N GLN A 350 19.15 -19.14 -6.18
CA GLN A 350 19.95 -17.94 -6.44
C GLN A 350 21.37 -18.30 -6.87
N GLY A 351 21.96 -19.31 -6.25
CA GLY A 351 23.26 -19.86 -6.62
C GLY A 351 23.29 -20.38 -8.06
N ILE A 352 22.28 -21.17 -8.46
CA ILE A 352 22.14 -21.66 -9.85
C ILE A 352 22.00 -20.50 -10.82
N ALA A 353 21.15 -19.51 -10.54
CA ALA A 353 20.94 -18.36 -11.42
C ALA A 353 22.24 -17.59 -11.68
N LYS A 354 23.05 -17.37 -10.64
CA LYS A 354 24.35 -16.70 -10.81
C LYS A 354 25.38 -17.53 -11.53
N MET A 355 25.46 -18.81 -11.21
CA MET A 355 26.35 -19.72 -11.91
C MET A 355 26.00 -19.80 -13.41
N THR A 356 24.71 -19.76 -13.75
CA THR A 356 24.21 -19.66 -15.13
C THR A 356 24.66 -18.36 -15.80
N ALA A 357 24.49 -17.23 -15.13
CA ALA A 357 24.91 -15.93 -15.65
C ALA A 357 26.42 -15.81 -15.90
N ASN A 358 27.22 -16.58 -15.16
CA ASN A 358 28.68 -16.65 -15.33
C ASN A 358 29.15 -17.80 -16.24
N GLY A 359 28.23 -18.44 -16.97
CA GLY A 359 28.58 -19.48 -17.94
C GLY A 359 29.11 -20.77 -17.33
N VAL A 360 28.78 -21.06 -16.07
CA VAL A 360 29.20 -22.29 -15.36
C VAL A 360 28.54 -23.55 -15.94
N PHE A 361 27.33 -23.36 -16.50
CA PHE A 361 26.54 -24.45 -17.08
C PHE A 361 26.48 -24.34 -18.60
N THR A 362 26.52 -25.46 -19.29
CA THR A 362 26.27 -25.57 -20.73
C THR A 362 24.78 -25.42 -21.02
N THR A 363 24.43 -25.07 -22.26
CA THR A 363 23.03 -25.00 -22.71
C THR A 363 22.28 -26.31 -22.49
N THR A 364 22.96 -27.47 -22.67
CA THR A 364 22.39 -28.81 -22.46
C THR A 364 22.04 -29.01 -20.98
N GLU A 365 22.93 -28.61 -20.07
CA GLU A 365 22.71 -28.74 -18.62
C GLU A 365 21.57 -27.80 -18.16
N LEU A 366 21.48 -26.61 -18.72
CA LEU A 366 20.37 -25.69 -18.45
C LEU A 366 19.02 -26.27 -18.91
N MET A 367 19.00 -26.89 -20.09
CA MET A 367 17.80 -27.56 -20.59
C MET A 367 17.43 -28.78 -19.73
N ASP A 368 18.42 -29.57 -19.27
CA ASP A 368 18.15 -30.69 -18.35
C ASP A 368 17.64 -30.23 -16.99
N MET A 369 18.14 -29.12 -16.45
CA MET A 369 17.62 -28.52 -15.20
C MET A 369 16.18 -28.04 -15.34
N LEU A 370 15.81 -27.50 -16.50
CA LEU A 370 14.45 -27.03 -16.78
C LEU A 370 13.46 -28.20 -16.96
N THR A 371 13.90 -29.29 -17.58
CA THR A 371 13.07 -30.45 -17.88
C THR A 371 12.99 -31.46 -16.73
N ASN A 372 14.00 -31.48 -15.86
CA ASN A 372 14.15 -32.38 -14.73
C ASN A 372 14.44 -31.64 -13.41
N PRO A 373 13.44 -31.01 -12.78
CA PRO A 373 13.61 -30.19 -11.57
C PRO A 373 14.29 -30.93 -10.40
N ASN A 374 14.07 -32.24 -10.28
CA ASN A 374 14.68 -33.07 -9.27
C ASN A 374 16.22 -33.22 -9.39
N LYS A 375 16.81 -32.89 -10.54
CA LYS A 375 18.26 -32.89 -10.74
C LYS A 375 18.93 -31.54 -10.37
N GLN A 376 18.15 -30.48 -10.19
CA GLN A 376 18.69 -29.13 -9.97
C GLN A 376 19.64 -29.08 -8.77
N LYS A 377 19.37 -29.82 -7.70
CA LYS A 377 20.24 -29.88 -6.52
C LYS A 377 21.62 -30.50 -6.81
N ASN A 378 21.67 -31.44 -7.71
CA ASN A 378 22.94 -32.04 -8.15
C ASN A 378 23.72 -31.05 -9.03
N TYR A 379 23.03 -30.33 -9.93
CA TYR A 379 23.66 -29.29 -10.74
C TYR A 379 24.15 -28.13 -9.86
N TYR A 380 23.42 -27.75 -8.80
CA TYR A 380 23.89 -26.76 -7.85
C TYR A 380 25.24 -27.14 -7.23
N LYS A 381 25.40 -28.40 -6.74
CA LYS A 381 26.66 -28.91 -6.19
C LYS A 381 27.78 -28.89 -7.21
N THR A 382 27.54 -29.42 -8.41
CA THR A 382 28.52 -29.41 -9.51
C THR A 382 28.91 -27.98 -9.92
N GLY A 383 27.95 -27.07 -9.94
CA GLY A 383 28.17 -25.65 -10.23
C GLY A 383 29.05 -24.96 -9.18
N LEU A 384 28.88 -25.28 -7.90
CA LEU A 384 29.76 -24.78 -6.82
C LEU A 384 31.21 -25.19 -7.03
N GLU A 385 31.46 -26.47 -7.35
CA GLU A 385 32.81 -26.98 -7.61
C GLU A 385 33.48 -26.32 -8.83
N ARG A 386 32.70 -26.13 -9.92
CA ARG A 386 33.18 -25.44 -11.12
C ARG A 386 33.45 -23.96 -10.85
N SER A 387 32.57 -23.29 -10.11
CA SER A 387 32.74 -21.89 -9.72
C SER A 387 33.99 -21.68 -8.88
N ALA A 388 34.28 -22.59 -7.95
CA ALA A 388 35.50 -22.54 -7.14
C ALA A 388 36.77 -22.68 -8.01
N ARG A 389 36.77 -23.58 -9.01
CA ARG A 389 37.88 -23.74 -9.95
C ARG A 389 38.08 -22.52 -10.85
N GLN A 390 36.99 -21.86 -11.26
CA GLN A 390 37.01 -20.66 -12.12
C GLN A 390 37.23 -19.37 -11.35
N LYS A 391 37.43 -19.43 -10.02
CA LYS A 391 37.51 -18.27 -9.12
C LYS A 391 36.32 -17.30 -9.27
N ILE A 392 35.17 -17.82 -9.67
CA ILE A 392 33.93 -17.04 -9.72
C ILE A 392 33.51 -16.77 -8.27
N GLN A 393 33.56 -15.52 -7.87
CA GLN A 393 32.97 -15.10 -6.59
C GLN A 393 31.45 -15.22 -6.71
N LEU A 394 30.92 -16.35 -6.20
CA LEU A 394 29.49 -16.46 -5.93
C LEU A 394 29.12 -15.36 -4.93
N PRO A 395 27.91 -14.79 -4.96
CA PRO A 395 27.52 -13.87 -3.91
C PRO A 395 27.57 -14.66 -2.59
N THR A 396 28.64 -14.49 -1.85
CA THR A 396 28.39 -14.31 -0.45
C THR A 396 27.49 -13.11 -0.41
N GLN A 397 26.19 -13.28 -0.10
CA GLN A 397 25.49 -12.16 0.53
C GLN A 397 26.49 -11.62 1.54
N PRO A 398 26.72 -10.28 1.62
CA PRO A 398 27.36 -9.79 2.81
C PRO A 398 26.52 -10.45 3.90
N ARG A 399 27.10 -11.37 4.67
CA ARG A 399 26.49 -11.82 5.92
C ARG A 399 26.23 -10.52 6.62
N LEU A 400 24.98 -10.02 6.47
CA LEU A 400 24.50 -8.93 7.30
C LEU A 400 24.81 -9.47 8.66
N ASN A 401 25.86 -8.90 9.25
CA ASN A 401 26.38 -9.38 10.51
C ASN A 401 25.16 -9.60 11.38
N LYS A 402 25.09 -10.72 12.07
CA LYS A 402 24.10 -10.99 13.12
C LYS A 402 24.02 -9.85 14.16
N TYR A 403 24.81 -8.83 14.00
CA TYR A 403 25.04 -7.65 14.85
C TYR A 403 24.69 -6.32 14.17
N GLY A 404 23.87 -6.30 13.10
CA GLY A 404 23.41 -5.03 12.54
C GLY A 404 24.53 -4.07 12.07
N TYR A 405 24.15 -2.87 11.68
CA TYR A 405 25.06 -1.78 11.34
C TYR A 405 24.60 -0.49 12.01
N SER A 406 25.56 0.40 12.28
CA SER A 406 25.25 1.68 12.93
C SER A 406 24.86 2.73 11.90
N ILE A 407 23.92 3.61 12.30
CA ILE A 407 23.56 4.83 11.57
C ILE A 407 24.64 5.87 11.82
N GLU A 408 25.07 6.55 10.76
CA GLU A 408 26.13 7.57 10.81
C GLU A 408 25.74 8.73 11.73
N LYS A 409 26.65 9.09 12.66
CA LYS A 409 26.52 10.27 13.52
C LYS A 409 27.47 11.36 13.03
N VAL A 410 26.93 12.54 12.75
CA VAL A 410 27.69 13.72 12.33
C VAL A 410 27.37 14.85 13.31
N GLY A 411 28.32 15.13 14.21
CA GLY A 411 28.10 16.11 15.29
C GLY A 411 26.92 15.69 16.20
N ASN A 412 25.91 16.53 16.28
CA ASN A 412 24.67 16.22 17.06
C ASN A 412 23.51 15.71 16.20
N GLU A 413 23.79 15.24 14.99
CA GLU A 413 22.79 14.70 14.07
C GLU A 413 23.10 13.26 13.68
N PHE A 414 22.05 12.52 13.31
CA PHE A 414 22.16 11.21 12.68
C PHE A 414 21.73 11.30 11.23
N VAL A 415 22.51 10.68 10.33
CA VAL A 415 22.30 10.68 8.89
C VAL A 415 21.87 9.29 8.46
N PHE A 416 20.65 9.22 7.96
CA PHE A 416 20.08 7.99 7.41
C PHE A 416 20.24 8.02 5.90
N TYR A 417 20.78 6.95 5.36
CA TYR A 417 20.78 6.68 3.92
C TYR A 417 19.82 5.53 3.66
N GLY A 418 19.10 5.54 2.56
CA GLY A 418 18.16 4.48 2.27
C GLY A 418 17.61 4.50 0.85
N ARG A 419 16.71 3.54 0.58
CA ARG A 419 16.06 3.31 -0.71
C ARG A 419 14.57 3.15 -0.54
N GLY A 420 13.82 3.46 -1.62
CA GLY A 420 12.38 3.28 -1.64
C GLY A 420 11.58 4.26 -0.78
N TRP A 421 10.26 4.20 -0.90
CA TRP A 421 9.32 5.03 -0.16
C TRP A 421 8.05 4.26 0.18
N GLY A 422 7.71 4.22 1.45
CA GLY A 422 6.52 3.58 1.98
C GLY A 422 6.83 2.51 3.02
N HIS A 423 5.80 1.77 3.40
CA HIS A 423 5.90 0.70 4.40
C HIS A 423 6.50 -0.60 3.85
N GLY A 424 6.54 -0.76 2.53
CA GLY A 424 7.11 -1.92 1.86
C GLY A 424 6.17 -3.12 1.69
N VAL A 425 5.01 -3.17 2.34
CA VAL A 425 4.09 -4.33 2.32
C VAL A 425 3.24 -4.35 1.05
N GLY A 426 3.11 -5.51 0.40
CA GLY A 426 2.28 -5.72 -0.79
C GLY A 426 2.86 -5.09 -2.05
N MET A 427 2.03 -4.54 -2.94
CA MET A 427 2.46 -4.10 -4.27
C MET A 427 3.34 -2.83 -4.23
N CYS A 428 4.51 -2.92 -4.85
CA CYS A 428 5.35 -1.78 -5.18
C CYS A 428 4.85 -1.12 -6.46
N GLN A 429 4.47 0.15 -6.40
CA GLN A 429 3.92 0.87 -7.56
C GLN A 429 4.96 1.02 -8.69
N TRP A 430 6.18 1.45 -8.37
CA TRP A 430 7.26 1.57 -9.36
C TRP A 430 7.70 0.21 -9.92
N GLY A 431 7.71 -0.85 -9.10
CA GLY A 431 7.97 -2.22 -9.56
C GLY A 431 6.88 -2.70 -10.51
N ALA A 432 5.60 -2.46 -10.19
CA ALA A 432 4.47 -2.78 -11.06
C ALA A 432 4.54 -2.04 -12.41
N MET A 433 4.96 -0.76 -12.40
CA MET A 433 5.20 0.01 -13.62
C MET A 433 6.31 -0.63 -14.47
N ALA A 434 7.45 -0.96 -13.86
CA ALA A 434 8.56 -1.58 -14.56
C ALA A 434 8.22 -2.96 -15.14
N MET A 435 7.49 -3.78 -14.40
CA MET A 435 6.99 -5.07 -14.90
C MET A 435 6.07 -4.88 -16.11
N ALA A 436 5.15 -3.91 -16.05
CA ALA A 436 4.25 -3.60 -17.15
C ALA A 436 5.00 -3.15 -18.41
N GLU A 437 6.05 -2.35 -18.27
CA GLU A 437 6.95 -1.94 -19.38
C GLU A 437 7.70 -3.13 -20.00
N GLN A 438 7.93 -4.20 -19.22
CA GLN A 438 8.51 -5.46 -19.70
C GLN A 438 7.45 -6.45 -20.24
N GLY A 439 6.21 -5.98 -20.42
CA GLY A 439 5.13 -6.76 -21.03
C GLY A 439 4.32 -7.63 -20.05
N TRP A 440 4.52 -7.46 -18.74
CA TRP A 440 3.71 -8.18 -17.77
C TRP A 440 2.27 -7.67 -17.78
N THR A 441 1.32 -8.59 -17.69
CA THR A 441 -0.10 -8.26 -17.52
C THR A 441 -0.41 -7.84 -16.08
N ALA A 442 -1.50 -7.12 -15.87
CA ALA A 442 -1.97 -6.77 -14.53
C ALA A 442 -2.12 -7.99 -13.61
N GLU A 443 -2.58 -9.12 -14.16
CA GLU A 443 -2.75 -10.36 -13.43
C GLU A 443 -1.41 -10.95 -12.97
N GLN A 444 -0.41 -10.97 -13.84
CA GLN A 444 0.94 -11.43 -13.50
C GLN A 444 1.58 -10.54 -12.43
N ILE A 445 1.44 -9.22 -12.55
CA ILE A 445 1.91 -8.25 -11.56
C ILE A 445 1.28 -8.52 -10.19
N LEU A 446 -0.04 -8.66 -10.15
CA LEU A 446 -0.78 -8.90 -8.91
C LEU A 446 -0.43 -10.24 -8.27
N THR A 447 -0.28 -11.30 -9.06
CA THR A 447 0.12 -12.62 -8.58
C THR A 447 1.54 -12.61 -7.99
N HIS A 448 2.45 -11.78 -8.53
CA HIS A 448 3.78 -11.60 -7.98
C HIS A 448 3.76 -10.97 -6.58
N TYR A 449 3.04 -9.85 -6.41
CA TYR A 449 3.01 -9.12 -5.14
C TYR A 449 2.07 -9.71 -4.08
N TYR A 450 1.09 -10.51 -4.51
CA TYR A 450 0.10 -11.17 -3.64
C TYR A 450 0.01 -12.66 -4.00
N PRO A 451 1.07 -13.45 -3.73
CA PRO A 451 1.13 -14.85 -4.13
C PRO A 451 -0.03 -15.67 -3.54
N GLY A 452 -0.64 -16.51 -4.36
CA GLY A 452 -1.77 -17.35 -3.98
C GLY A 452 -3.14 -16.66 -3.96
N THR A 453 -3.20 -15.36 -4.29
CA THR A 453 -4.48 -14.68 -4.53
C THR A 453 -4.98 -14.93 -5.95
N VAL A 454 -6.27 -14.74 -6.16
CA VAL A 454 -6.92 -14.86 -7.48
C VAL A 454 -7.79 -13.65 -7.75
N ILE A 455 -7.82 -13.20 -9.02
CA ILE A 455 -8.74 -12.16 -9.47
C ILE A 455 -10.11 -12.79 -9.68
N LYS A 456 -11.12 -12.23 -9.04
CA LYS A 456 -12.53 -12.59 -9.24
C LYS A 456 -13.35 -11.34 -9.57
N ARG A 457 -14.48 -11.50 -10.24
CA ARG A 457 -15.46 -10.43 -10.33
C ARG A 457 -16.31 -10.43 -9.07
N PHE A 458 -16.32 -9.31 -8.39
CA PHE A 458 -17.21 -9.02 -7.27
C PHE A 458 -18.60 -8.72 -7.89
N LYS A 459 -19.59 -9.51 -7.50
CA LYS A 459 -20.97 -9.37 -7.96
C LYS A 459 -21.76 -8.49 -7.03
#